data_47b37948b308506fbe4d8ab5810b492c
#
_entry.id   47b37948b308506fbe4d8ab5810b492c
#
_cell.length_a   1.000
_cell.length_b   1.000
_cell.length_c   1.000
_cell.angle_alpha   90.00
_cell.angle_beta   90.00
_cell.angle_gamma   90.00
#
_symmetry.space_group_name_H-M   'P 1'
#
loop_
_entity.id
_entity.type
_entity.pdbx_description
1 polymer ?
#
loop_
_entity_poly.entity_id
_entity_poly.type
_entity_poly.pdbx_seq_one_letter_code
_entity_poly.pdbx_strand_id
1 'polypeptide(L)'
;MFKVPVLLILYNRVEETHEVFQVLRTVQPTQLYVAGDAALPDSMLDRMRTYQARAVIQPEWPCQVHKLWQDNHLGKSQMIATAIKWFFEHEEEGIILFDDTVPGYDFFPYCEQLLEKYRNNWRIYSIGGFYWRHRSRKRYKKRMKKGESSYFFSAYTSTWGFATWKNRWNDFTLSMDQYTREGFEKMIAPYMKKKKQKMYWINRFNSLKKYKASYWAYQYNFHIWAHQGLCITPYLNLVTNMGFRKQAERKIRHLKRNTYPIMPLVHPTDIQQDYGEDRYMFRHIFNSAYITLFKEWLNELVSGNKAEG
;
A
#
# COMPACT_ATOMS: atom_id res chain seq x y z
N MET A 1 19.99 14.33 -6.53
CA MET A 1 19.76 12.86 -6.51
C MET A 1 19.15 12.48 -5.19
N PHE A 2 18.14 11.64 -5.20
CA PHE A 2 17.39 11.21 -4.04
C PHE A 2 18.08 10.01 -3.36
N LYS A 3 18.26 10.06 -2.03
CA LYS A 3 19.12 9.08 -1.32
C LYS A 3 18.35 7.91 -0.71
N VAL A 4 17.04 8.09 -0.39
CA VAL A 4 16.26 6.98 0.19
C VAL A 4 16.08 5.90 -0.87
N PRO A 5 16.40 4.63 -0.57
CA PRO A 5 16.23 3.52 -1.52
C PRO A 5 14.76 3.35 -1.93
N VAL A 6 14.56 3.00 -3.20
CA VAL A 6 13.21 2.79 -3.77
C VAL A 6 13.10 1.37 -4.29
N LEU A 7 12.09 0.64 -3.83
CA LEU A 7 11.66 -0.63 -4.41
C LEU A 7 10.46 -0.40 -5.33
N LEU A 8 10.59 -0.80 -6.59
CA LEU A 8 9.49 -0.87 -7.56
C LEU A 8 9.11 -2.34 -7.78
N ILE A 9 7.88 -2.70 -7.44
CA ILE A 9 7.33 -4.03 -7.70
C ILE A 9 6.43 -3.95 -8.92
N LEU A 10 6.71 -4.75 -9.93
CA LEU A 10 6.01 -4.74 -11.21
C LEU A 10 5.59 -6.16 -11.65
N TYR A 11 4.67 -6.21 -12.62
CA TYR A 11 4.27 -7.46 -13.24
C TYR A 11 4.14 -7.30 -14.77
N ASN A 12 2.93 -7.13 -15.29
CA ASN A 12 2.62 -7.13 -16.74
C ASN A 12 1.93 -5.84 -17.23
N ARG A 13 2.01 -4.75 -16.47
CA ARG A 13 1.35 -3.46 -16.76
C ARG A 13 2.35 -2.49 -17.38
N VAL A 14 2.53 -2.58 -18.69
CA VAL A 14 3.58 -1.85 -19.42
C VAL A 14 3.37 -0.34 -19.33
N GLU A 15 2.17 0.12 -19.63
CA GLU A 15 1.81 1.54 -19.68
C GLU A 15 1.88 2.20 -18.29
N GLU A 16 1.34 1.50 -17.29
CA GLU A 16 1.34 1.98 -15.92
C GLU A 16 2.78 1.99 -15.34
N THR A 17 3.58 0.95 -15.63
CA THR A 17 5.00 0.91 -15.25
C THR A 17 5.78 2.08 -15.85
N HIS A 18 5.51 2.42 -17.11
CA HIS A 18 6.12 3.57 -17.78
C HIS A 18 5.80 4.88 -17.04
N GLU A 19 4.55 5.12 -16.66
CA GLU A 19 4.15 6.31 -15.91
C GLU A 19 4.86 6.43 -14.55
N VAL A 20 4.97 5.33 -13.80
CA VAL A 20 5.71 5.31 -12.53
C VAL A 20 7.20 5.58 -12.79
N PHE A 21 7.77 4.96 -13.80
CA PHE A 21 9.19 5.11 -14.11
C PHE A 21 9.55 6.53 -14.58
N GLN A 22 8.66 7.25 -15.27
CA GLN A 22 8.85 8.66 -15.60
C GLN A 22 9.01 9.55 -14.35
N VAL A 23 8.26 9.25 -13.29
CA VAL A 23 8.44 9.95 -12.01
C VAL A 23 9.82 9.62 -11.40
N LEU A 24 10.21 8.35 -11.42
CA LEU A 24 11.53 7.94 -10.92
C LEU A 24 12.67 8.57 -11.72
N ARG A 25 12.52 8.73 -13.04
CA ARG A 25 13.47 9.45 -13.91
C ARG A 25 13.65 10.91 -13.50
N THR A 26 12.61 11.56 -12.99
CA THR A 26 12.69 12.94 -12.48
C THR A 26 13.28 13.01 -11.07
N VAL A 27 12.94 12.07 -10.21
CA VAL A 27 13.39 12.02 -8.79
C VAL A 27 14.85 11.56 -8.69
N GLN A 28 15.28 10.69 -9.59
CA GLN A 28 16.63 10.15 -9.68
C GLN A 28 17.11 9.49 -8.38
N PRO A 29 16.46 8.40 -7.90
CA PRO A 29 16.96 7.66 -6.75
C PRO A 29 18.33 7.05 -7.06
N THR A 30 19.26 7.13 -6.11
CA THR A 30 20.60 6.55 -6.25
C THR A 30 20.62 5.03 -6.09
N GLN A 31 19.62 4.48 -5.39
CA GLN A 31 19.40 3.04 -5.19
C GLN A 31 18.00 2.68 -5.68
N LEU A 32 17.91 1.86 -6.71
CA LEU A 32 16.66 1.39 -7.29
C LEU A 32 16.61 -0.15 -7.26
N TYR A 33 15.72 -0.67 -6.48
CA TYR A 33 15.40 -2.09 -6.43
C TYR A 33 14.17 -2.35 -7.31
N VAL A 34 14.24 -3.37 -8.14
CA VAL A 34 13.13 -3.74 -9.04
C VAL A 34 12.85 -5.21 -8.87
N ALA A 35 11.60 -5.54 -8.54
CA ALA A 35 11.19 -6.91 -8.35
C ALA A 35 9.96 -7.23 -9.21
N GLY A 36 9.94 -8.41 -9.83
CA GLY A 36 8.85 -8.81 -10.70
C GLY A 36 8.56 -10.31 -10.69
N ASP A 37 7.26 -10.64 -10.71
CA ASP A 37 6.79 -12.02 -10.79
C ASP A 37 7.05 -12.62 -12.16
N ALA A 38 7.13 -13.95 -12.25
CA ALA A 38 7.12 -14.64 -13.53
C ALA A 38 5.75 -14.53 -14.20
N ALA A 39 5.74 -14.62 -15.51
CA ALA A 39 4.49 -14.71 -16.27
C ALA A 39 3.74 -16.00 -15.95
N LEU A 40 2.44 -15.99 -16.16
CA LEU A 40 1.62 -17.20 -16.11
C LEU A 40 2.15 -18.22 -17.13
N PRO A 41 2.35 -19.51 -16.76
CA PRO A 41 3.02 -20.50 -17.60
C PRO A 41 2.41 -20.63 -18.99
N ASP A 42 1.09 -20.66 -19.10
CA ASP A 42 0.34 -20.97 -20.31
C ASP A 42 -0.15 -19.73 -21.08
N SER A 43 0.36 -18.54 -20.74
CA SER A 43 -0.05 -17.30 -21.38
C SER A 43 1.09 -16.61 -22.12
N MET A 44 1.10 -16.77 -23.45
CA MET A 44 2.04 -16.06 -24.33
C MET A 44 1.91 -14.53 -24.21
N LEU A 45 0.67 -14.03 -24.14
CA LEU A 45 0.40 -12.60 -23.97
C LEU A 45 0.95 -12.08 -22.65
N ASP A 46 0.77 -12.83 -21.55
CA ASP A 46 1.28 -12.44 -20.25
C ASP A 46 2.81 -12.42 -20.23
N ARG A 47 3.43 -13.43 -20.85
CA ARG A 47 4.89 -13.51 -21.02
C ARG A 47 5.45 -12.30 -21.79
N MET A 48 4.81 -11.95 -22.89
CA MET A 48 5.19 -10.79 -23.70
C MET A 48 5.07 -9.49 -22.88
N ARG A 49 3.94 -9.29 -22.19
CA ARG A 49 3.71 -8.07 -21.39
C ARG A 49 4.65 -7.97 -20.19
N THR A 50 4.91 -9.07 -19.51
CA THR A 50 5.88 -9.12 -18.40
C THR A 50 7.28 -8.75 -18.88
N TYR A 51 7.71 -9.26 -20.03
CA TYR A 51 8.97 -8.88 -20.66
C TYR A 51 9.02 -7.38 -21.00
N GLN A 52 7.98 -6.86 -21.65
CA GLN A 52 7.87 -5.45 -22.00
C GLN A 52 7.86 -4.53 -20.75
N ALA A 53 7.14 -4.90 -19.69
CA ALA A 53 7.14 -4.13 -18.44
C ALA A 53 8.53 -4.07 -17.80
N ARG A 54 9.28 -5.18 -17.79
CA ARG A 54 10.66 -5.23 -17.30
C ARG A 54 11.62 -4.37 -18.15
N ALA A 55 11.39 -4.32 -19.48
CA ALA A 55 12.20 -3.54 -20.42
C ALA A 55 12.03 -2.02 -20.26
N VAL A 56 10.95 -1.54 -19.62
CA VAL A 56 10.77 -0.12 -19.29
C VAL A 56 11.86 0.39 -18.33
N ILE A 57 12.42 -0.48 -17.50
CA ILE A 57 13.35 -0.08 -16.42
C ILE A 57 14.77 0.11 -16.99
N GLN A 58 15.03 1.30 -17.47
CA GLN A 58 16.31 1.72 -18.02
C GLN A 58 16.67 3.10 -17.47
N PRO A 59 17.33 3.18 -16.29
CA PRO A 59 17.77 4.45 -15.72
C PRO A 59 18.85 5.10 -16.56
N GLU A 60 18.66 6.39 -16.87
CA GLU A 60 19.61 7.24 -17.62
C GLU A 60 20.29 8.25 -16.68
N TRP A 61 20.27 8.00 -15.38
CA TRP A 61 20.94 8.77 -14.34
C TRP A 61 21.86 7.86 -13.52
N PRO A 62 22.83 8.40 -12.77
CA PRO A 62 23.67 7.61 -11.87
C PRO A 62 22.82 6.88 -10.82
N CYS A 63 22.67 5.56 -10.99
CA CYS A 63 21.80 4.72 -10.18
C CYS A 63 22.35 3.30 -10.08
N GLN A 64 22.42 2.75 -8.88
CA GLN A 64 22.60 1.31 -8.68
C GLN A 64 21.26 0.62 -8.82
N VAL A 65 21.15 -0.31 -9.77
CA VAL A 65 19.92 -1.06 -10.04
C VAL A 65 20.08 -2.51 -9.59
N HIS A 66 19.27 -2.91 -8.63
CA HIS A 66 19.18 -4.28 -8.14
C HIS A 66 17.89 -4.91 -8.68
N LYS A 67 17.97 -6.15 -9.19
CA LYS A 67 16.85 -6.81 -9.85
C LYS A 67 16.56 -8.18 -9.22
N LEU A 68 15.29 -8.43 -8.90
CA LEU A 68 14.77 -9.73 -8.46
C LEU A 68 13.68 -10.18 -9.44
N TRP A 69 14.01 -11.09 -10.34
CA TRP A 69 13.03 -11.72 -11.23
C TRP A 69 12.73 -13.14 -10.76
N GLN A 70 11.46 -13.46 -10.63
CA GLN A 70 11.05 -14.82 -10.29
C GLN A 70 11.07 -15.71 -11.54
N ASP A 71 11.47 -16.98 -11.35
CA ASP A 71 11.44 -17.99 -12.40
C ASP A 71 10.06 -18.64 -12.50
N ASN A 72 9.34 -18.74 -11.36
CA ASN A 72 8.00 -19.29 -11.27
C ASN A 72 7.00 -18.22 -10.81
N HIS A 73 5.76 -18.30 -11.29
CA HIS A 73 4.70 -17.39 -10.90
C HIS A 73 4.28 -17.62 -9.44
N LEU A 74 4.54 -16.64 -8.59
CA LEU A 74 4.22 -16.68 -7.15
C LEU A 74 2.81 -16.19 -6.84
N GLY A 75 2.26 -15.35 -7.71
CA GLY A 75 1.04 -14.60 -7.46
C GLY A 75 1.24 -13.39 -6.55
N LYS A 76 0.29 -12.45 -6.66
CA LYS A 76 0.43 -11.08 -6.14
C LYS A 76 0.91 -10.98 -4.69
N SER A 77 0.27 -11.70 -3.76
CA SER A 77 0.58 -11.52 -2.34
C SER A 77 1.94 -12.10 -1.96
N GLN A 78 2.26 -13.28 -2.49
CA GLN A 78 3.56 -13.93 -2.25
C GLN A 78 4.69 -13.12 -2.88
N MET A 79 4.50 -12.67 -4.13
CA MET A 79 5.51 -11.85 -4.81
C MET A 79 5.81 -10.55 -4.04
N ILE A 80 4.78 -9.84 -3.57
CA ILE A 80 4.98 -8.61 -2.80
C ILE A 80 5.73 -8.89 -1.49
N ALA A 81 5.34 -9.92 -0.73
CA ALA A 81 6.02 -10.27 0.50
C ALA A 81 7.49 -10.66 0.27
N THR A 82 7.77 -11.43 -0.77
CA THR A 82 9.11 -11.83 -1.18
C THR A 82 9.95 -10.62 -1.60
N ALA A 83 9.40 -9.73 -2.42
CA ALA A 83 10.10 -8.53 -2.90
C ALA A 83 10.49 -7.58 -1.77
N ILE A 84 9.58 -7.32 -0.82
CA ILE A 84 9.85 -6.41 0.29
C ILE A 84 10.83 -7.06 1.28
N LYS A 85 10.72 -8.37 1.53
CA LYS A 85 11.70 -9.10 2.33
C LYS A 85 13.09 -9.00 1.72
N TRP A 86 13.23 -9.32 0.44
CA TRP A 86 14.50 -9.21 -0.30
C TRP A 86 15.07 -7.78 -0.25
N PHE A 87 14.25 -6.76 -0.42
CA PHE A 87 14.66 -5.37 -0.32
C PHE A 87 15.27 -5.06 1.06
N PHE A 88 14.64 -5.51 2.13
CA PHE A 88 15.13 -5.31 3.49
C PHE A 88 16.25 -6.26 3.94
N GLU A 89 16.66 -7.21 3.11
CA GLU A 89 17.93 -7.91 3.29
C GLU A 89 19.13 -6.98 3.00
N HIS A 90 18.92 -5.93 2.20
CA HIS A 90 19.95 -5.00 1.75
C HIS A 90 19.83 -3.59 2.35
N GLU A 91 18.61 -3.16 2.69
CA GLU A 91 18.31 -1.79 3.11
C GLU A 91 17.66 -1.75 4.49
N GLU A 92 17.92 -0.71 5.27
CA GLU A 92 17.33 -0.53 6.60
C GLU A 92 15.98 0.20 6.56
N GLU A 93 15.74 0.99 5.53
CA GLU A 93 14.49 1.72 5.30
C GLU A 93 14.32 2.02 3.81
N GLY A 94 13.09 2.29 3.37
CA GLY A 94 12.88 2.69 1.99
C GLY A 94 11.43 2.88 1.59
N ILE A 95 11.27 3.28 0.33
CA ILE A 95 10.00 3.54 -0.32
C ILE A 95 9.61 2.33 -1.18
N ILE A 96 8.38 1.88 -1.03
CA ILE A 96 7.80 0.78 -1.81
C ILE A 96 6.75 1.33 -2.76
N LEU A 97 6.94 1.11 -4.05
CA LEU A 97 6.04 1.47 -5.14
C LEU A 97 5.58 0.23 -5.91
N PHE A 98 4.43 0.34 -6.55
CA PHE A 98 3.90 -0.68 -7.45
C PHE A 98 3.75 -0.11 -8.86
N ASP A 99 3.71 -0.98 -9.85
CA ASP A 99 3.61 -0.61 -11.27
C ASP A 99 2.38 0.25 -11.62
N ASP A 100 1.33 0.21 -10.81
CA ASP A 100 0.11 1.01 -11.01
C ASP A 100 -0.02 2.21 -10.07
N THR A 101 1.03 2.53 -9.32
CA THR A 101 1.01 3.54 -8.26
C THR A 101 1.92 4.72 -8.62
N VAL A 102 1.36 5.77 -9.20
CA VAL A 102 2.10 6.96 -9.64
C VAL A 102 2.19 7.97 -8.51
N PRO A 103 3.38 8.19 -7.91
CA PRO A 103 3.58 9.19 -6.86
C PRO A 103 3.70 10.60 -7.46
N GLY A 104 3.22 11.59 -6.69
CA GLY A 104 3.59 13.00 -6.93
C GLY A 104 4.99 13.29 -6.40
N TYR A 105 5.63 14.35 -6.90
CA TYR A 105 7.01 14.67 -6.51
C TYR A 105 7.19 14.87 -5.01
N ASP A 106 6.25 15.50 -4.32
CA ASP A 106 6.32 15.72 -2.88
C ASP A 106 6.20 14.45 -2.03
N PHE A 107 5.79 13.31 -2.64
CA PHE A 107 5.76 12.03 -1.94
C PHE A 107 7.16 11.60 -1.46
N PHE A 108 8.18 11.86 -2.23
CA PHE A 108 9.56 11.46 -1.92
C PHE A 108 10.14 12.24 -0.73
N PRO A 109 10.20 13.58 -0.74
CA PRO A 109 10.67 14.34 0.43
C PRO A 109 9.75 14.17 1.65
N TYR A 110 8.46 13.93 1.47
CA TYR A 110 7.54 13.56 2.54
C TYR A 110 7.97 12.25 3.20
N CYS A 111 8.25 11.20 2.43
CA CYS A 111 8.72 9.93 2.96
C CYS A 111 10.09 10.07 3.63
N GLU A 112 11.06 10.73 2.99
CA GLU A 112 12.40 10.95 3.54
C GLU A 112 12.35 11.63 4.90
N GLN A 113 11.65 12.74 5.02
CA GLN A 113 11.53 13.49 6.28
C GLN A 113 10.86 12.68 7.39
N LEU A 114 9.85 11.87 7.05
CA LEU A 114 9.12 11.07 8.03
C LEU A 114 9.84 9.77 8.41
N LEU A 115 10.58 9.16 7.48
CA LEU A 115 11.47 8.05 7.77
C LEU A 115 12.52 8.48 8.81
N GLU A 116 13.18 9.60 8.60
CA GLU A 116 14.16 10.15 9.54
C GLU A 116 13.51 10.47 10.89
N LYS A 117 12.39 11.22 10.89
CA LYS A 117 11.72 11.68 12.11
C LYS A 117 11.25 10.52 13.00
N TYR A 118 10.74 9.42 12.41
CA TYR A 118 10.10 8.34 13.15
C TYR A 118 10.92 7.04 13.19
N ARG A 119 12.16 7.04 12.71
CA ARG A 119 13.05 5.86 12.70
C ARG A 119 13.11 5.17 14.05
N ASN A 120 13.25 5.92 15.13
CA ASN A 120 13.38 5.41 16.49
C ASN A 120 12.04 5.32 17.24
N ASN A 121 10.91 5.58 16.58
CA ASN A 121 9.59 5.51 17.20
C ASN A 121 8.84 4.24 16.81
N TRP A 122 8.88 3.22 17.66
CA TRP A 122 8.29 1.92 17.44
C TRP A 122 6.76 1.89 17.34
N ARG A 123 6.09 2.99 17.64
CA ARG A 123 4.64 3.13 17.40
C ARG A 123 4.30 3.39 15.94
N ILE A 124 5.25 3.80 15.11
CA ILE A 124 5.03 4.11 13.70
C ILE A 124 5.57 2.99 12.83
N TYR A 125 4.70 2.37 12.04
CA TYR A 125 5.00 1.21 11.22
C TYR A 125 5.04 1.51 9.73
N SER A 126 4.25 2.46 9.25
CA SER A 126 4.14 2.73 7.82
C SER A 126 3.85 4.21 7.57
N ILE A 127 4.39 4.74 6.48
CA ILE A 127 4.18 6.10 5.99
C ILE A 127 3.48 5.98 4.63
N GLY A 128 2.16 6.10 4.61
CA GLY A 128 1.37 5.99 3.40
C GLY A 128 1.33 7.28 2.59
N GLY A 129 1.23 7.15 1.25
CA GLY A 129 1.08 8.28 0.34
C GLY A 129 -0.36 8.56 -0.09
N PHE A 130 -1.26 7.60 0.05
CA PHE A 130 -2.62 7.71 -0.43
C PHE A 130 -3.61 8.09 0.67
N TYR A 131 -4.48 9.09 0.36
CA TYR A 131 -5.53 9.54 1.26
C TYR A 131 -6.93 9.27 0.67
N TRP A 132 -7.71 8.50 1.37
CA TRP A 132 -9.01 8.03 0.92
C TRP A 132 -10.11 9.10 0.90
N ARG A 133 -10.00 10.12 1.76
CA ARG A 133 -10.99 11.19 1.80
C ARG A 133 -10.62 12.31 0.83
N HIS A 134 -11.51 12.61 -0.11
CA HIS A 134 -11.29 13.74 -1.00
C HIS A 134 -11.33 15.05 -0.21
N ARG A 135 -10.15 15.61 0.04
CA ARG A 135 -10.02 16.98 0.54
C ARG A 135 -9.50 17.88 -0.58
N SER A 136 -10.18 19.01 -0.80
CA SER A 136 -9.71 19.99 -1.77
C SER A 136 -8.43 20.67 -1.26
N ARG A 137 -7.55 21.06 -2.19
CA ARG A 137 -6.38 21.89 -1.89
C ARG A 137 -6.74 23.15 -1.08
N LYS A 138 -7.93 23.73 -1.31
CA LYS A 138 -8.44 24.88 -0.57
C LYS A 138 -8.62 24.57 0.92
N ARG A 139 -9.17 23.41 1.27
CA ARG A 139 -9.33 22.98 2.68
C ARG A 139 -7.98 22.71 3.33
N TYR A 140 -7.05 22.12 2.62
CA TYR A 140 -5.69 21.91 3.13
C TYR A 140 -4.99 23.22 3.38
N LYS A 141 -5.01 24.18 2.45
CA LYS A 141 -4.45 25.53 2.66
C LYS A 141 -5.05 26.23 3.88
N LYS A 142 -6.38 26.10 4.12
CA LYS A 142 -7.03 26.65 5.33
C LYS A 142 -6.50 25.97 6.59
N ARG A 143 -6.26 24.65 6.55
CA ARG A 143 -5.67 23.87 7.64
C ARG A 143 -4.25 24.39 7.98
N MET A 144 -3.40 24.54 6.97
CA MET A 144 -2.03 25.05 7.15
C MET A 144 -1.97 26.47 7.71
N LYS A 145 -2.88 27.35 7.28
CA LYS A 145 -2.99 28.72 7.83
C LYS A 145 -3.34 28.74 9.33
N LYS A 146 -3.93 27.67 9.85
CA LYS A 146 -4.24 27.49 11.27
C LYS A 146 -3.13 26.80 12.07
N GLY A 147 -2.01 26.45 11.42
CA GLY A 147 -0.94 25.67 12.04
C GLY A 147 -1.31 24.21 12.33
N GLU A 148 -2.39 23.68 11.69
CA GLU A 148 -2.78 22.29 11.87
C GLU A 148 -1.85 21.36 11.09
N SER A 149 -1.68 20.11 11.57
CA SER A 149 -0.75 19.12 11.00
C SER A 149 -1.02 18.75 9.53
N SER A 150 0.06 18.42 8.80
CA SER A 150 0.00 17.98 7.40
C SER A 150 -0.48 16.54 7.23
N TYR A 151 -0.39 15.73 8.28
CA TYR A 151 -0.75 14.32 8.30
C TYR A 151 -1.33 13.92 9.66
N PHE A 152 -1.84 12.71 9.76
CA PHE A 152 -2.41 12.13 10.98
C PHE A 152 -1.96 10.68 11.16
N PHE A 153 -2.18 10.14 12.36
CA PHE A 153 -1.93 8.75 12.67
C PHE A 153 -3.20 7.93 12.57
N SER A 154 -3.14 6.86 11.82
CA SER A 154 -4.24 5.95 11.51
C SER A 154 -3.95 4.55 12.00
N ALA A 155 -4.99 3.82 12.40
CA ALA A 155 -4.90 2.37 12.57
C ALA A 155 -4.78 1.63 11.23
N TYR A 156 -5.06 2.28 10.12
CA TYR A 156 -5.07 1.66 8.80
C TYR A 156 -3.86 2.07 7.98
N THR A 157 -3.18 1.09 7.40
CA THR A 157 -2.12 1.38 6.43
C THR A 157 -2.69 1.68 5.06
N SER A 158 -2.01 2.56 4.32
CA SER A 158 -2.23 2.77 2.89
C SER A 158 -1.10 2.09 2.14
N THR A 159 -1.43 1.04 1.39
CA THR A 159 -0.46 0.22 0.65
C THR A 159 -0.27 0.67 -0.80
N TRP A 160 -0.84 1.79 -1.21
CA TRP A 160 -0.61 2.38 -2.54
C TRP A 160 0.51 3.42 -2.45
N GLY A 161 1.75 2.97 -2.60
CA GLY A 161 2.93 3.77 -2.34
C GLY A 161 3.09 4.10 -0.85
N PHE A 162 4.11 3.54 -0.24
CA PHE A 162 4.38 3.75 1.18
C PHE A 162 5.88 3.62 1.47
N ALA A 163 6.29 4.11 2.63
CA ALA A 163 7.63 3.90 3.15
C ALA A 163 7.57 3.21 4.51
N THR A 164 8.60 2.43 4.82
CA THR A 164 8.73 1.72 6.09
C THR A 164 10.19 1.35 6.35
N TRP A 165 10.46 0.66 7.45
CA TRP A 165 11.78 0.26 7.91
C TRP A 165 11.87 -1.27 7.97
N LYS A 166 13.06 -1.81 7.80
CA LYS A 166 13.39 -3.24 7.92
C LYS A 166 12.85 -3.85 9.23
N ASN A 167 13.14 -3.20 10.35
CA ASN A 167 12.73 -3.67 11.66
C ASN A 167 11.20 -3.59 11.95
N ARG A 168 10.39 -2.99 11.05
CA ARG A 168 8.93 -3.02 11.05
C ARG A 168 8.37 -4.09 10.11
N TRP A 169 9.22 -4.66 9.26
CA TRP A 169 8.84 -5.68 8.30
C TRP A 169 9.36 -7.08 8.64
N ASN A 170 10.46 -7.21 9.39
CA ASN A 170 11.19 -8.46 9.59
C ASN A 170 10.32 -9.67 9.98
N ASP A 171 9.33 -9.47 10.87
CA ASP A 171 8.45 -10.53 11.36
C ASP A 171 7.15 -10.64 10.55
N PHE A 172 7.04 -9.92 9.44
CA PHE A 172 5.85 -10.01 8.60
C PHE A 172 5.76 -11.37 7.91
N THR A 173 4.60 -11.99 8.00
CA THR A 173 4.27 -13.22 7.30
C THR A 173 2.84 -13.18 6.76
N LEU A 174 2.62 -13.88 5.63
CA LEU A 174 1.29 -14.10 5.08
C LEU A 174 0.51 -15.17 5.84
N SER A 175 1.15 -16.00 6.67
CA SER A 175 0.44 -16.95 7.52
C SER A 175 -0.42 -16.24 8.55
N MET A 176 -1.58 -16.83 8.83
CA MET A 176 -2.51 -16.40 9.88
C MET A 176 -2.48 -17.36 11.09
N ASP A 177 -1.57 -18.36 11.08
CA ASP A 177 -1.58 -19.44 12.05
C ASP A 177 -1.18 -18.98 13.46
N GLN A 178 -0.30 -17.95 13.53
CA GLN A 178 0.13 -17.35 14.79
C GLN A 178 -0.99 -16.62 15.55
N TYR A 179 -2.12 -16.34 14.90
CA TYR A 179 -3.22 -15.61 15.53
C TYR A 179 -4.38 -16.57 15.91
N THR A 180 -4.78 -16.54 17.17
CA THR A 180 -6.06 -17.08 17.62
C THR A 180 -7.17 -16.04 17.42
N ARG A 181 -8.42 -16.47 17.37
CA ARG A 181 -9.55 -15.55 17.29
C ARG A 181 -9.60 -14.60 18.49
N GLU A 182 -9.44 -15.15 19.69
CA GLU A 182 -9.44 -14.37 20.93
C GLU A 182 -8.27 -13.37 20.97
N GLY A 183 -7.06 -13.81 20.57
CA GLY A 183 -5.90 -12.95 20.45
C GLY A 183 -6.14 -11.81 19.47
N PHE A 184 -6.75 -12.09 18.31
CA PHE A 184 -7.10 -11.07 17.32
C PHE A 184 -8.14 -10.06 17.85
N GLU A 185 -9.16 -10.51 18.56
CA GLU A 185 -10.15 -9.63 19.19
C GLU A 185 -9.51 -8.68 20.21
N LYS A 186 -8.60 -9.19 21.05
CA LYS A 186 -7.80 -8.36 21.99
C LYS A 186 -6.90 -7.37 21.25
N MET A 187 -6.24 -7.81 20.18
CA MET A 187 -5.34 -7.00 19.35
C MET A 187 -6.03 -5.79 18.73
N ILE A 188 -7.24 -5.94 18.18
CA ILE A 188 -7.97 -4.85 17.52
C ILE A 188 -8.74 -3.94 18.50
N ALA A 189 -8.91 -4.34 19.75
CA ALA A 189 -9.74 -3.62 20.72
C ALA A 189 -9.31 -2.15 20.94
N PRO A 190 -8.02 -1.79 21.01
CA PRO A 190 -7.58 -0.40 21.17
C PRO A 190 -7.94 0.50 19.98
N TYR A 191 -7.96 -0.07 18.76
CA TYR A 191 -8.18 0.68 17.51
C TYR A 191 -9.66 0.84 17.16
N MET A 192 -10.49 -0.12 17.55
CA MET A 192 -11.88 -0.24 17.08
C MET A 192 -12.88 0.07 18.19
N LYS A 193 -13.31 1.33 18.29
CA LYS A 193 -14.26 1.76 19.34
C LYS A 193 -15.71 1.29 19.10
N LYS A 194 -16.10 0.98 17.84
CA LYS A 194 -17.48 0.62 17.50
C LYS A 194 -17.63 -0.87 17.25
N LYS A 195 -18.67 -1.50 17.81
CA LYS A 195 -18.99 -2.92 17.64
C LYS A 195 -18.99 -3.35 16.16
N LYS A 196 -19.59 -2.54 15.26
CA LYS A 196 -19.63 -2.81 13.83
C LYS A 196 -18.23 -2.90 13.19
N GLN A 197 -17.28 -2.06 13.62
CA GLN A 197 -15.89 -2.12 13.14
C GLN A 197 -15.20 -3.41 13.62
N LYS A 198 -15.35 -3.74 14.91
CA LYS A 198 -14.81 -4.98 15.48
C LYS A 198 -15.32 -6.21 14.73
N MET A 199 -16.63 -6.32 14.58
CA MET A 199 -17.27 -7.45 13.87
C MET A 199 -16.81 -7.58 12.42
N TYR A 200 -16.67 -6.47 11.71
CA TYR A 200 -16.13 -6.48 10.34
C TYR A 200 -14.73 -7.12 10.27
N TRP A 201 -13.83 -6.67 11.13
CA TRP A 201 -12.44 -7.15 11.12
C TRP A 201 -12.31 -8.59 11.61
N ILE A 202 -13.11 -8.99 12.61
CA ILE A 202 -13.22 -10.39 13.05
C ILE A 202 -13.70 -11.29 11.91
N ASN A 203 -14.73 -10.88 11.20
CA ASN A 203 -15.24 -11.64 10.04
C ASN A 203 -14.18 -11.73 8.92
N ARG A 204 -13.44 -10.64 8.66
CA ARG A 204 -12.35 -10.64 7.70
C ARG A 204 -11.22 -11.58 8.11
N PHE A 205 -10.83 -11.54 9.38
CA PHE A 205 -9.84 -12.45 9.94
C PHE A 205 -10.28 -13.93 9.79
N ASN A 206 -11.49 -14.25 10.21
CA ASN A 206 -12.04 -15.61 10.09
C ASN A 206 -12.08 -16.09 8.64
N SER A 207 -12.45 -15.22 7.70
CA SER A 207 -12.49 -15.52 6.28
C SER A 207 -11.08 -15.85 5.74
N LEU A 208 -10.09 -15.01 6.01
CA LEU A 208 -8.71 -15.24 5.56
C LEU A 208 -8.14 -16.55 6.12
N LYS A 209 -8.39 -16.82 7.41
CA LYS A 209 -7.93 -18.05 8.07
C LYS A 209 -8.63 -19.30 7.51
N LYS A 210 -9.95 -19.26 7.34
CA LYS A 210 -10.75 -20.37 6.84
C LYS A 210 -10.34 -20.78 5.42
N TYR A 211 -10.19 -19.81 4.53
CA TYR A 211 -9.91 -20.06 3.11
C TYR A 211 -8.41 -20.04 2.78
N LYS A 212 -7.55 -19.92 3.77
CA LYS A 212 -6.09 -19.75 3.59
C LYS A 212 -5.72 -18.72 2.52
N ALA A 213 -6.58 -17.71 2.38
CA ALA A 213 -6.44 -16.68 1.36
C ALA A 213 -5.37 -15.66 1.73
N SER A 214 -4.54 -15.29 0.77
CA SER A 214 -3.49 -14.30 0.95
C SER A 214 -3.92 -12.97 0.34
N TYR A 215 -4.27 -12.02 1.21
CA TYR A 215 -4.48 -10.62 0.86
C TYR A 215 -3.48 -9.78 1.65
N TRP A 216 -2.25 -9.72 1.18
CA TRP A 216 -1.11 -9.16 1.88
C TRP A 216 -1.38 -7.83 2.61
N ALA A 217 -2.18 -6.93 2.03
CA ALA A 217 -2.50 -5.63 2.63
C ALA A 217 -3.33 -5.76 3.93
N TYR A 218 -4.22 -6.75 4.03
CA TYR A 218 -4.92 -7.05 5.29
C TYR A 218 -3.98 -7.67 6.29
N GLN A 219 -3.17 -8.64 5.87
CA GLN A 219 -2.20 -9.32 6.73
C GLN A 219 -1.13 -8.35 7.24
N TYR A 220 -0.68 -7.41 6.39
CA TYR A 220 0.22 -6.34 6.84
C TYR A 220 -0.45 -5.41 7.85
N ASN A 221 -1.71 -5.07 7.67
CA ASN A 221 -2.45 -4.28 8.65
C ASN A 221 -2.61 -5.04 9.99
N PHE A 222 -2.83 -6.36 9.95
CA PHE A 222 -2.90 -7.20 11.15
C PHE A 222 -1.54 -7.30 11.86
N HIS A 223 -0.46 -7.42 11.10
CA HIS A 223 0.90 -7.36 11.63
C HIS A 223 1.15 -6.05 12.38
N ILE A 224 0.78 -4.91 11.79
CA ILE A 224 0.90 -3.59 12.44
C ILE A 224 0.11 -3.55 13.76
N TRP A 225 -1.12 -4.05 13.79
CA TRP A 225 -1.92 -4.08 15.01
C TRP A 225 -1.37 -5.04 16.07
N ALA A 226 -0.78 -6.16 15.68
CA ALA A 226 -0.13 -7.09 16.58
C ALA A 226 1.00 -6.42 17.39
N HIS A 227 1.67 -5.46 16.78
CA HIS A 227 2.74 -4.66 17.39
C HIS A 227 2.26 -3.33 17.97
N GLN A 228 0.96 -3.13 18.12
CA GLN A 228 0.35 -1.89 18.62
C GLN A 228 0.76 -0.65 17.80
N GLY A 229 1.07 -0.85 16.51
CA GLY A 229 1.55 0.17 15.59
C GLY A 229 0.48 1.07 15.03
N LEU A 230 0.89 2.24 14.56
CA LEU A 230 0.10 3.22 13.80
C LEU A 230 0.76 3.50 12.46
N CYS A 231 -0.04 3.98 11.53
CA CYS A 231 0.40 4.39 10.20
C CYS A 231 0.24 5.89 10.02
N ILE A 232 1.15 6.51 9.28
CA ILE A 232 1.01 7.91 8.90
C ILE A 232 0.22 8.00 7.60
N THR A 233 -0.76 8.90 7.58
CA THR A 233 -1.56 9.20 6.39
C THR A 233 -1.57 10.72 6.15
N PRO A 234 -1.24 11.20 4.94
CA PRO A 234 -1.24 12.63 4.65
C PRO A 234 -2.67 13.17 4.54
N TYR A 235 -2.90 14.44 4.87
CA TYR A 235 -4.21 15.09 4.64
C TYR A 235 -4.43 15.54 3.20
N LEU A 236 -3.43 15.41 2.34
CA LEU A 236 -3.53 15.53 0.88
C LEU A 236 -3.04 14.25 0.21
N ASN A 237 -3.64 13.93 -0.91
CA ASN A 237 -3.24 12.75 -1.66
C ASN A 237 -1.91 13.00 -2.37
N LEU A 238 -0.94 12.09 -2.16
CA LEU A 238 0.40 12.15 -2.75
C LEU A 238 0.64 11.07 -3.80
N VAL A 239 -0.31 10.13 -3.98
CA VAL A 239 -0.16 9.00 -4.89
C VAL A 239 -1.45 8.77 -5.67
N THR A 240 -1.33 8.48 -6.97
CA THR A 240 -2.46 8.09 -7.83
C THR A 240 -2.37 6.62 -8.19
N ASN A 241 -3.43 5.84 -7.96
CA ASN A 241 -3.49 4.45 -8.41
C ASN A 241 -4.15 4.36 -9.80
N MET A 242 -3.40 3.84 -10.77
CA MET A 242 -3.82 3.68 -12.17
C MET A 242 -4.56 2.37 -12.42
N GLY A 243 -4.36 1.36 -11.57
CA GLY A 243 -4.99 0.03 -11.70
C GLY A 243 -6.52 0.07 -11.65
N PHE A 244 -7.09 1.11 -11.02
CA PHE A 244 -8.53 1.37 -11.04
C PHE A 244 -9.02 2.08 -12.31
N ARG A 245 -8.14 2.49 -13.20
CA ARG A 245 -8.53 3.25 -14.41
C ARG A 245 -9.36 2.40 -15.38
N LYS A 246 -9.01 1.13 -15.56
CA LYS A 246 -9.71 0.21 -16.48
C LYS A 246 -11.01 -0.36 -15.91
N GLN A 247 -11.09 -0.59 -14.61
CA GLN A 247 -12.31 -1.05 -13.92
C GLN A 247 -13.25 0.10 -13.52
N ALA A 248 -12.71 1.31 -13.37
CA ALA A 248 -13.39 2.48 -12.85
C ALA A 248 -14.13 3.30 -13.91
N GLU A 249 -14.02 2.99 -15.19
CA GLU A 249 -14.74 3.75 -16.22
C GLU A 249 -16.27 3.73 -16.03
N ARG A 250 -16.78 2.80 -15.23
CA ARG A 250 -18.23 2.70 -14.95
C ARG A 250 -18.69 3.07 -13.54
N LYS A 251 -17.86 2.97 -12.48
CA LYS A 251 -18.35 3.16 -11.09
C LYS A 251 -17.46 3.94 -10.13
N ILE A 252 -16.16 4.18 -10.40
CA ILE A 252 -15.24 4.73 -9.38
C ILE A 252 -14.38 5.89 -9.94
N ARG A 253 -14.95 6.80 -10.72
CA ARG A 253 -14.28 8.05 -11.18
C ARG A 253 -13.64 8.86 -10.05
N HIS A 254 -14.15 8.71 -8.82
CA HIS A 254 -13.67 9.43 -7.65
C HIS A 254 -12.36 8.87 -7.05
N LEU A 255 -11.83 7.74 -7.54
CA LEU A 255 -10.54 7.20 -7.08
C LEU A 255 -9.34 7.67 -7.93
N LYS A 256 -9.55 8.22 -9.13
CA LYS A 256 -8.49 8.95 -9.84
C LYS A 256 -8.27 10.28 -9.12
N ARG A 257 -7.32 10.32 -8.21
CA ARG A 257 -7.04 11.51 -7.42
C ARG A 257 -5.77 12.17 -7.90
N ASN A 258 -5.84 13.48 -8.08
CA ASN A 258 -4.66 14.27 -8.34
C ASN A 258 -3.77 14.28 -7.09
N THR A 259 -2.47 14.26 -7.31
CA THR A 259 -1.47 14.54 -6.29
C THR A 259 -1.34 16.05 -6.08
N TYR A 260 -0.98 16.46 -4.86
CA TYR A 260 -0.85 17.86 -4.51
C TYR A 260 0.43 18.09 -3.70
N PRO A 261 1.09 19.25 -3.84
CA PRO A 261 2.24 19.58 -3.01
C PRO A 261 1.82 19.71 -1.54
N ILE A 262 2.54 19.02 -0.67
CA ILE A 262 2.30 18.96 0.78
C ILE A 262 3.40 19.67 1.59
N MET A 263 4.55 19.88 0.99
CA MET A 263 5.70 20.52 1.65
C MET A 263 5.52 22.03 1.81
N PRO A 264 6.06 22.67 2.87
CA PRO A 264 6.72 22.03 4.03
C PRO A 264 5.72 21.33 4.96
N LEU A 265 6.21 20.34 5.75
CA LEU A 265 5.35 19.60 6.68
C LEU A 265 5.16 20.33 7.99
N VAL A 266 3.92 20.34 8.48
CA VAL A 266 3.58 20.66 9.87
C VAL A 266 3.28 19.35 10.60
N HIS A 267 4.06 19.03 11.62
CA HIS A 267 3.96 17.79 12.36
C HIS A 267 2.88 17.86 13.44
N PRO A 268 2.15 16.75 13.72
CA PRO A 268 1.31 16.67 14.92
C PRO A 268 2.16 16.79 16.20
N THR A 269 1.60 17.37 17.24
CA THR A 269 2.23 17.45 18.57
C THR A 269 2.31 16.11 19.26
N ASP A 270 1.27 15.28 19.10
CA ASP A 270 1.13 13.99 19.76
C ASP A 270 0.92 12.85 18.78
N ILE A 271 1.43 11.67 19.14
CA ILE A 271 1.19 10.44 18.37
C ILE A 271 -0.08 9.80 18.92
N GLN A 272 -1.22 10.19 18.38
CA GLN A 272 -2.53 9.65 18.73
C GLN A 272 -3.31 9.29 17.46
N GLN A 273 -4.02 8.14 17.52
CA GLN A 273 -4.91 7.70 16.44
C GLN A 273 -6.01 8.73 16.18
N ASP A 274 -6.17 9.16 14.94
CA ASP A 274 -7.32 9.96 14.50
C ASP A 274 -8.53 9.06 14.26
N TYR A 275 -9.30 8.83 15.32
CA TYR A 275 -10.52 8.02 15.24
C TYR A 275 -11.58 8.61 14.31
N GLY A 276 -11.55 9.90 14.03
CA GLY A 276 -12.48 10.58 13.12
C GLY A 276 -12.21 10.19 11.67
N GLU A 277 -10.95 10.28 11.26
CA GLU A 277 -10.51 9.87 9.92
C GLU A 277 -10.60 8.35 9.74
N ASP A 278 -10.23 7.55 10.74
CA ASP A 278 -10.38 6.09 10.69
C ASP A 278 -11.84 5.64 10.57
N ARG A 279 -12.75 6.33 11.25
CA ARG A 279 -14.19 6.07 11.10
C ARG A 279 -14.69 6.41 9.71
N TYR A 280 -14.17 7.50 9.13
CA TYR A 280 -14.49 7.85 7.75
C TYR A 280 -13.99 6.78 6.78
N MET A 281 -12.73 6.34 6.91
CA MET A 281 -12.16 5.27 6.10
C MET A 281 -12.97 3.99 6.22
N PHE A 282 -13.29 3.58 7.44
CA PHE A 282 -14.12 2.39 7.66
C PHE A 282 -15.45 2.45 6.93
N ARG A 283 -16.18 3.57 7.06
CA ARG A 283 -17.52 3.70 6.47
C ARG A 283 -17.52 3.72 4.95
N HIS A 284 -16.55 4.38 4.33
CA HIS A 284 -16.58 4.69 2.91
C HIS A 284 -15.70 3.75 2.08
N ILE A 285 -14.74 3.07 2.70
CA ILE A 285 -13.81 2.19 2.00
C ILE A 285 -14.10 0.73 2.35
N PHE A 286 -13.88 0.36 3.60
CA PHE A 286 -14.00 -1.05 3.99
C PHE A 286 -15.45 -1.54 3.97
N ASN A 287 -16.38 -0.77 4.51
CA ASN A 287 -17.79 -1.18 4.59
C ASN A 287 -18.54 -1.08 3.24
N SER A 288 -18.15 -0.18 2.34
CA SER A 288 -18.73 -0.07 0.99
C SER A 288 -18.14 -1.08 0.01
N ALA A 289 -16.82 -1.25 0.03
CA ALA A 289 -16.13 -2.26 -0.78
C ALA A 289 -16.51 -3.69 -0.38
N TYR A 290 -16.84 -3.93 0.90
CA TYR A 290 -17.30 -5.23 1.37
C TYR A 290 -18.58 -5.71 0.67
N ILE A 291 -19.53 -4.83 0.42
CA ILE A 291 -20.79 -5.18 -0.26
C ILE A 291 -20.51 -5.52 -1.74
N THR A 292 -19.57 -4.84 -2.38
CA THR A 292 -19.23 -5.07 -3.79
C THR A 292 -18.36 -6.32 -3.96
N LEU A 293 -17.30 -6.45 -3.20
CA LEU A 293 -16.39 -7.61 -3.25
C LEU A 293 -17.07 -8.91 -2.77
N PHE A 294 -17.98 -8.84 -1.80
CA PHE A 294 -18.75 -9.99 -1.36
C PHE A 294 -19.75 -10.44 -2.42
N LYS A 295 -20.36 -9.51 -3.16
CA LYS A 295 -21.23 -9.82 -4.30
C LYS A 295 -20.44 -10.42 -5.48
N GLU A 296 -19.27 -9.89 -5.78
CA GLU A 296 -18.39 -10.41 -6.83
C GLU A 296 -17.90 -11.82 -6.46
N TRP A 297 -17.47 -12.03 -5.24
CA TRP A 297 -17.06 -13.34 -4.74
C TRP A 297 -18.22 -14.36 -4.69
N LEU A 298 -19.44 -13.96 -4.29
CA LEU A 298 -20.63 -14.82 -4.39
C LEU A 298 -20.95 -15.18 -5.85
N ASN A 299 -20.79 -14.23 -6.77
CA ASN A 299 -21.02 -14.49 -8.20
C ASN A 299 -19.98 -15.44 -8.78
N GLU A 300 -18.72 -15.34 -8.37
CA GLU A 300 -17.64 -16.27 -8.77
C GLU A 300 -17.89 -17.68 -8.23
N LEU A 301 -18.31 -17.82 -6.98
CA LEU A 301 -18.69 -19.13 -6.41
C LEU A 301 -19.90 -19.75 -7.09
N VAL A 302 -20.89 -18.94 -7.46
CA VAL A 302 -22.11 -19.42 -8.15
C VAL A 302 -21.83 -19.75 -9.61
N SER A 303 -20.91 -19.03 -10.26
CA SER A 303 -20.50 -19.30 -11.66
C SER A 303 -19.50 -20.46 -11.77
N GLY A 304 -18.61 -20.65 -10.78
CA GLY A 304 -17.70 -21.80 -10.72
C GLY A 304 -18.40 -23.13 -10.53
N ASN A 305 -19.53 -23.14 -9.80
CA ASN A 305 -20.37 -24.37 -9.65
C ASN A 305 -21.24 -24.71 -10.88
N LYS A 306 -21.24 -23.89 -11.93
CA LYS A 306 -21.93 -24.19 -13.20
C LYS A 306 -21.01 -24.80 -14.28
N ALA A 307 -19.71 -24.93 -14.00
CA ALA A 307 -18.73 -25.51 -14.93
C ALA A 307 -18.43 -27.00 -14.66
N GLU A 308 -19.04 -27.60 -13.62
CA GLU A 308 -18.87 -29.02 -13.27
C GLU A 308 -20.22 -29.79 -13.28
N GLY A 309 -21.19 -29.40 -14.13
CA GLY A 309 -22.44 -30.09 -14.30
C GLY A 309 -22.74 -30.41 -15.76
#